data_237b02bed75e967d196c55199194fd33
#
_entry.id   237b02bed75e967d196c55199194fd33
#
_cell.length_a   1.000
_cell.length_b   1.000
_cell.length_c   1.000
_cell.angle_alpha   90.00
_cell.angle_beta   90.00
_cell.angle_gamma   90.00
#
_symmetry.space_group_name_H-M   'P 1'
#
loop_
_entity.id
_entity.type
_entity.pdbx_description
1 polymer ?
#
loop_
_entity_poly.entity_id
_entity_poly.type
_entity_poly.pdbx_seq_one_letter_code
_entity_poly.pdbx_strand_id
1 'polypeptide(L)'
;MICSIIASALIIIAIALLMGLTPEQVTGDLISLITPKDSLRDEARAIRGNKKKHGIYASLMKMKAALAATGKSKQFSLVCFLSLALFAAGAILSVLIKNLFLMPVLSAAFALLPFFYIANTLSYYEKRTKEELETTLSIVTTSYIRSDDIVSAVRENLSYIKPPLREMFCAFEGDATAVSSNIKRALFNLREKVDDEIFREWCDTVIQCQDDRTLKDTLLSVVAKLTDVRIVNSELKTMLASVRNEYWMMVALVVGNIPLLYLLNKDWFNTLMFSTPGKAVLGICGAVILITALFMLKFTKPIQYKR
;
A
#
# COMPACT_ATOMS: atom_id res chain seq x y z
N MET A 1 23.11 -2.07 34.50
CA MET A 1 22.94 -1.16 33.36
C MET A 1 21.87 -1.62 32.36
N ILE A 2 21.93 -2.85 31.82
CA ILE A 2 20.97 -3.36 30.82
C ILE A 2 19.52 -3.39 31.36
N CYS A 3 19.32 -3.94 32.57
CA CYS A 3 18.01 -3.94 33.24
C CYS A 3 17.46 -2.54 33.50
N SER A 4 18.29 -1.56 33.76
CA SER A 4 17.90 -0.17 33.99
C SER A 4 17.40 0.49 32.70
N ILE A 5 18.02 0.19 31.55
CA ILE A 5 17.59 0.73 30.24
C ILE A 5 16.28 0.07 29.77
N ILE A 6 16.14 -1.25 29.98
CA ILE A 6 14.90 -1.96 29.69
C ILE A 6 13.78 -1.47 30.59
N ALA A 7 14.04 -1.29 31.89
CA ALA A 7 13.07 -0.75 32.82
C ALA A 7 12.67 0.67 32.47
N SER A 8 13.61 1.55 32.09
CA SER A 8 13.27 2.93 31.67
C SER A 8 12.44 2.97 30.38
N ALA A 9 12.72 2.11 29.39
CA ALA A 9 11.94 2.01 28.17
C ALA A 9 10.51 1.48 28.44
N LEU A 10 10.38 0.45 29.31
CA LEU A 10 9.08 -0.05 29.76
C LEU A 10 8.30 0.97 30.57
N ILE A 11 8.98 1.73 31.43
CA ILE A 11 8.35 2.82 32.19
C ILE A 11 7.86 3.92 31.28
N ILE A 12 8.62 4.32 30.25
CA ILE A 12 8.16 5.34 29.27
C ILE A 12 6.93 4.86 28.51
N ILE A 13 6.90 3.59 28.09
CA ILE A 13 5.73 2.99 27.44
C ILE A 13 4.54 2.90 28.40
N ALA A 14 4.79 2.50 29.66
CA ALA A 14 3.76 2.41 30.69
C ALA A 14 3.20 3.80 31.06
N ILE A 15 4.05 4.82 31.17
CA ILE A 15 3.64 6.21 31.42
C ILE A 15 2.81 6.74 30.24
N ALA A 16 3.21 6.48 29.00
CA ALA A 16 2.43 6.85 27.81
C ALA A 16 1.04 6.21 27.79
N LEU A 17 0.94 4.94 28.22
CA LEU A 17 -0.32 4.23 28.39
C LEU A 17 -1.15 4.75 29.57
N LEU A 18 -0.53 5.02 30.72
CA LEU A 18 -1.21 5.54 31.92
C LEU A 18 -1.70 6.98 31.77
N MET A 19 -0.99 7.81 31.02
CA MET A 19 -1.41 9.18 30.73
C MET A 19 -2.62 9.24 29.78
N GLY A 20 -3.15 8.09 29.34
CA GLY A 20 -4.29 8.05 28.44
C GLY A 20 -4.05 8.80 27.13
N LEU A 21 -2.78 8.94 26.74
CA LEU A 21 -2.41 9.53 25.46
C LEU A 21 -3.05 8.65 24.37
N THR A 22 -4.17 9.14 23.84
CA THR A 22 -4.80 8.42 22.74
C THR A 22 -3.81 8.36 21.58
N PRO A 23 -3.69 7.22 20.89
CA PRO A 23 -2.80 7.09 19.74
C PRO A 23 -2.94 8.23 18.73
N GLU A 24 -4.13 8.87 18.71
CA GLU A 24 -4.45 10.03 17.86
C GLU A 24 -3.72 11.31 18.27
N GLN A 25 -3.55 11.55 19.57
CA GLN A 25 -2.84 12.72 20.09
C GLN A 25 -1.33 12.60 19.87
N VAL A 26 -0.75 11.45 20.20
CA VAL A 26 0.69 11.19 20.01
C VAL A 26 1.07 11.28 18.54
N THR A 27 0.24 10.73 17.65
CA THR A 27 0.50 10.81 16.20
C THR A 27 0.27 12.22 15.65
N GLY A 28 -0.71 12.96 16.17
CA GLY A 28 -0.95 14.35 15.82
C GLY A 28 0.25 15.23 16.17
N ASP A 29 0.78 15.09 17.37
CA ASP A 29 1.92 15.87 17.85
C ASP A 29 3.23 15.49 17.15
N LEU A 30 3.49 14.21 16.93
CA LEU A 30 4.64 13.75 16.13
C LEU A 30 4.58 14.23 14.68
N ILE A 31 3.42 14.19 14.06
CA ILE A 31 3.23 14.71 12.71
C ILE A 31 3.40 16.23 12.70
N SER A 32 2.94 16.96 13.73
CA SER A 32 3.13 18.40 13.84
C SER A 32 4.60 18.82 14.03
N LEU A 33 5.40 17.97 14.68
CA LEU A 33 6.85 18.17 14.83
C LEU A 33 7.63 17.91 13.53
N ILE A 34 7.15 16.99 12.69
CA ILE A 34 7.77 16.63 11.40
C ILE A 34 7.24 17.49 10.26
N THR A 35 6.06 18.10 10.42
CA THR A 35 5.50 19.05 9.45
C THR A 35 6.09 20.42 9.65
N PRO A 36 6.86 20.97 8.71
CA PRO A 36 7.12 22.39 8.69
C PRO A 36 5.75 23.09 8.60
N LYS A 37 5.52 24.08 9.48
CA LYS A 37 4.32 24.93 9.43
C LYS A 37 4.18 25.46 8.02
N ASP A 38 3.23 24.94 7.25
CA ASP A 38 2.97 25.39 5.89
C ASP A 38 2.61 26.89 5.97
N SER A 39 3.52 27.71 5.51
CA SER A 39 3.24 29.14 5.31
C SER A 39 2.20 29.25 4.20
N LEU A 40 1.23 30.17 4.33
CA LEU A 40 0.22 30.51 3.31
C LEU A 40 0.84 30.76 1.91
N ARG A 41 2.14 31.07 1.85
CA ARG A 41 2.94 31.17 0.62
C ARG A 41 3.18 29.83 -0.09
N ASP A 42 3.24 28.73 0.66
CA ASP A 42 3.47 27.39 0.09
C ASP A 42 2.17 26.78 -0.44
N GLU A 43 1.02 27.12 0.18
CA GLU A 43 -0.30 26.81 -0.37
C GLU A 43 -0.58 27.55 -1.69
N ALA A 44 -0.25 28.85 -1.75
CA ALA A 44 -0.38 29.64 -2.98
C ALA A 44 0.55 29.15 -4.10
N ARG A 45 1.75 28.61 -3.78
CA ARG A 45 2.65 27.97 -4.73
C ARG A 45 2.19 26.58 -5.19
N ALA A 46 1.49 25.85 -4.33
CA ALA A 46 0.92 24.54 -4.68
C ALA A 46 -0.23 24.65 -5.70
N ILE A 47 -0.98 25.75 -5.65
CA ILE A 47 -2.06 26.04 -6.61
C ILE A 47 -1.49 26.45 -7.98
N ARG A 48 -0.28 27.03 -8.02
CA ARG A 48 0.31 27.62 -9.23
C ARG A 48 1.28 26.72 -10.00
N GLY A 49 1.66 25.57 -9.48
CA GLY A 49 2.63 24.69 -10.13
C GLY A 49 2.68 23.31 -9.53
N ASN A 50 2.45 22.34 -10.38
CA ASN A 50 2.51 20.90 -10.18
C ASN A 50 3.87 20.42 -9.64
N LYS A 51 4.25 20.83 -8.41
CA LYS A 51 5.36 20.21 -7.68
C LYS A 51 4.81 18.98 -6.98
N LYS A 52 5.03 17.81 -7.58
CA LYS A 52 4.94 16.52 -6.90
C LYS A 52 5.68 16.65 -5.58
N LYS A 53 4.96 16.77 -4.47
CA LYS A 53 5.52 16.62 -3.12
C LYS A 53 6.06 15.17 -3.04
N HIS A 54 7.30 14.98 -3.49
CA HIS A 54 8.02 13.72 -3.36
C HIS A 54 8.60 13.67 -1.95
N GLY A 55 7.97 12.90 -1.08
CA GLY A 55 8.47 12.68 0.25
C GLY A 55 7.64 11.61 0.97
N ILE A 56 8.23 11.05 2.00
CA ILE A 56 7.59 10.11 2.94
C ILE A 56 6.24 10.68 3.42
N TYR A 57 6.15 12.00 3.63
CA TYR A 57 4.93 12.72 4.01
C TYR A 57 3.79 12.56 2.98
N ALA A 58 4.07 12.69 1.69
CA ALA A 58 3.04 12.53 0.66
C ALA A 58 2.50 11.07 0.63
N SER A 59 3.36 10.10 0.90
CA SER A 59 2.96 8.70 1.01
C SER A 59 2.11 8.45 2.25
N LEU A 60 2.47 9.03 3.41
CA LEU A 60 1.70 8.93 4.64
C LEU A 60 0.31 9.61 4.51
N MET A 61 0.26 10.77 3.87
CA MET A 61 -0.99 11.49 3.62
C MET A 61 -1.93 10.72 2.69
N LYS A 62 -1.39 10.09 1.63
CA LYS A 62 -2.15 9.19 0.75
C LYS A 62 -2.66 7.96 1.49
N MET A 63 -1.85 7.37 2.37
CA MET A 63 -2.27 6.24 3.20
C MET A 63 -3.37 6.64 4.18
N LYS A 64 -3.26 7.81 4.81
CA LYS A 64 -4.30 8.35 5.71
C LYS A 64 -5.61 8.60 4.95
N ALA A 65 -5.55 9.22 3.77
CA ALA A 65 -6.71 9.48 2.93
C ALA A 65 -7.38 8.18 2.44
N ALA A 66 -6.60 7.19 2.01
CA ALA A 66 -7.12 5.90 1.58
C ALA A 66 -7.76 5.10 2.71
N LEU A 67 -7.18 5.13 3.92
CA LEU A 67 -7.76 4.51 5.12
C LEU A 67 -9.02 5.25 5.59
N ALA A 68 -9.07 6.57 5.44
CA ALA A 68 -10.27 7.36 5.75
C ALA A 68 -11.41 7.02 4.77
N ALA A 69 -11.11 6.86 3.49
CA ALA A 69 -12.08 6.47 2.46
C ALA A 69 -12.66 5.06 2.70
N THR A 70 -11.90 4.15 3.33
CA THR A 70 -12.36 2.80 3.70
C THR A 70 -13.01 2.71 5.08
N GLY A 71 -13.28 3.85 5.75
CA GLY A 71 -13.89 3.89 7.10
C GLY A 71 -12.97 3.39 8.24
N LYS A 72 -11.68 3.15 7.93
CA LYS A 72 -10.69 2.57 8.86
C LYS A 72 -9.68 3.59 9.39
N SER A 73 -10.08 4.84 9.58
CA SER A 73 -9.20 5.92 10.05
C SER A 73 -8.53 5.61 11.41
N LYS A 74 -9.23 4.90 12.31
CA LYS A 74 -8.68 4.46 13.60
C LYS A 74 -7.47 3.52 13.46
N GLN A 75 -7.40 2.76 12.37
CA GLN A 75 -6.28 1.84 12.12
C GLN A 75 -4.98 2.59 11.82
N PHE A 76 -5.04 3.79 11.24
CA PHE A 76 -3.84 4.59 10.99
C PHE A 76 -3.14 4.98 12.30
N SER A 77 -3.90 5.44 13.29
CA SER A 77 -3.37 5.81 14.60
C SER A 77 -2.76 4.59 15.33
N LEU A 78 -3.44 3.45 15.26
CA LEU A 78 -2.93 2.19 15.84
C LEU A 78 -1.61 1.77 15.20
N VAL A 79 -1.46 1.94 13.89
CA VAL A 79 -0.22 1.61 13.17
C VAL A 79 0.94 2.52 13.54
N CYS A 80 0.70 3.82 13.71
CA CYS A 80 1.73 4.74 14.17
C CYS A 80 2.19 4.38 15.59
N PHE A 81 1.24 4.04 16.48
CA PHE A 81 1.57 3.57 17.83
C PHE A 81 2.35 2.26 17.81
N LEU A 82 1.94 1.30 17.00
CA LEU A 82 2.63 0.03 16.82
C LEU A 82 4.05 0.23 16.26
N SER A 83 4.23 1.18 15.35
CA SER A 83 5.55 1.55 14.81
C SER A 83 6.48 2.08 15.90
N LEU A 84 5.96 2.93 16.80
CA LEU A 84 6.74 3.45 17.93
C LEU A 84 7.11 2.34 18.92
N ALA A 85 6.17 1.45 19.24
CA ALA A 85 6.42 0.31 20.12
C ALA A 85 7.47 -0.65 19.53
N LEU A 86 7.37 -0.93 18.23
CA LEU A 86 8.36 -1.76 17.53
C LEU A 86 9.72 -1.08 17.42
N PHE A 87 9.78 0.24 17.22
CA PHE A 87 11.04 0.99 17.28
C PHE A 87 11.75 0.78 18.63
N ALA A 88 11.01 0.92 19.73
CA ALA A 88 11.55 0.68 21.06
C ALA A 88 11.99 -0.79 21.26
N ALA A 89 11.21 -1.75 20.77
CA ALA A 89 11.56 -3.17 20.80
C ALA A 89 12.85 -3.47 20.03
N GLY A 90 13.06 -2.85 18.86
CA GLY A 90 14.30 -2.97 18.08
C GLY A 90 15.51 -2.42 18.81
N ALA A 91 15.35 -1.29 19.52
CA ALA A 91 16.42 -0.72 20.34
C ALA A 91 16.77 -1.65 21.52
N ILE A 92 15.76 -2.17 22.22
CA ILE A 92 15.94 -3.14 23.33
C ILE A 92 16.67 -4.39 22.83
N LEU A 93 16.25 -4.93 21.70
CA LEU A 93 16.88 -6.13 21.13
C LEU A 93 18.36 -5.90 20.79
N SER A 94 18.71 -4.73 20.25
CA SER A 94 20.11 -4.36 19.99
C SER A 94 20.95 -4.29 21.26
N VAL A 95 20.38 -3.77 22.36
CA VAL A 95 21.05 -3.75 23.69
C VAL A 95 21.22 -5.15 24.23
N LEU A 96 20.26 -6.06 24.07
CA LEU A 96 20.38 -7.46 24.47
C LEU A 96 21.50 -8.19 23.73
N ILE A 97 21.67 -7.90 22.44
CA ILE A 97 22.78 -8.43 21.61
C ILE A 97 24.12 -7.76 21.98
N LYS A 98 24.09 -6.72 22.83
CA LYS A 98 25.30 -5.93 23.22
C LYS A 98 26.00 -5.26 22.05
N ASN A 99 25.25 -4.90 21.01
CA ASN A 99 25.78 -4.25 19.81
C ASN A 99 25.10 -2.87 19.57
N LEU A 100 25.79 -1.81 19.99
CA LEU A 100 25.28 -0.45 19.86
C LEU A 100 25.25 0.03 18.38
N PHE A 101 26.15 -0.49 17.52
CA PHE A 101 26.17 -0.14 16.10
C PHE A 101 24.96 -0.68 15.34
N LEU A 102 24.37 -1.78 15.82
CA LEU A 102 23.17 -2.37 15.22
C LEU A 102 21.88 -1.66 15.66
N MET A 103 21.94 -0.85 16.73
CA MET A 103 20.77 -0.20 17.33
C MET A 103 19.99 0.67 16.33
N PRO A 104 20.60 1.64 15.60
CA PRO A 104 19.84 2.47 14.66
C PRO A 104 19.25 1.67 13.49
N VAL A 105 19.94 0.62 13.06
CA VAL A 105 19.49 -0.22 11.96
C VAL A 105 18.28 -1.05 12.35
N LEU A 106 18.36 -1.73 13.50
CA LEU A 106 17.32 -2.62 13.98
C LEU A 106 16.07 -1.86 14.38
N SER A 107 16.22 -0.72 15.07
CA SER A 107 15.09 0.13 15.44
C SER A 107 14.38 0.72 14.21
N ALA A 108 15.14 1.18 13.20
CA ALA A 108 14.56 1.67 11.95
C ALA A 108 13.85 0.55 11.16
N ALA A 109 14.45 -0.65 11.08
CA ALA A 109 13.84 -1.79 10.41
C ALA A 109 12.49 -2.17 11.05
N PHE A 110 12.44 -2.28 12.37
CA PHE A 110 11.21 -2.62 13.10
C PHE A 110 10.14 -1.52 12.99
N ALA A 111 10.53 -0.23 13.02
CA ALA A 111 9.60 0.88 12.86
C ALA A 111 8.93 0.91 11.47
N LEU A 112 9.62 0.44 10.44
CA LEU A 112 9.10 0.42 9.07
C LEU A 112 8.12 -0.74 8.80
N LEU A 113 8.16 -1.83 9.57
CA LEU A 113 7.31 -3.01 9.37
C LEU A 113 5.81 -2.69 9.31
N PRO A 114 5.20 -1.92 10.25
CA PRO A 114 3.78 -1.64 10.21
C PRO A 114 3.37 -0.81 9.00
N PHE A 115 4.21 0.14 8.60
CA PHE A 115 3.95 0.96 7.41
C PHE A 115 4.00 0.12 6.13
N PHE A 116 4.93 -0.83 6.07
CA PHE A 116 5.02 -1.77 4.96
C PHE A 116 3.80 -2.68 4.88
N TYR A 117 3.32 -3.18 6.03
CA TYR A 117 2.10 -3.99 6.10
C TYR A 117 0.88 -3.26 5.53
N ILE A 118 0.66 -1.99 5.92
CA ILE A 118 -0.45 -1.19 5.40
C ILE A 118 -0.28 -0.89 3.91
N ALA A 119 0.93 -0.49 3.48
CA ALA A 119 1.18 -0.21 2.07
C ALA A 119 0.88 -1.44 1.19
N ASN A 120 1.23 -2.63 1.67
CA ASN A 120 0.93 -3.88 0.98
C ASN A 120 -0.57 -4.20 0.98
N THR A 121 -1.26 -3.93 2.08
CA THR A 121 -2.71 -4.15 2.19
C THR A 121 -3.51 -3.23 1.25
N LEU A 122 -3.15 -1.94 1.17
CA LEU A 122 -3.77 -0.99 0.22
C LEU A 122 -3.53 -1.41 -1.23
N SER A 123 -2.30 -1.77 -1.56
CA SER A 123 -1.95 -2.28 -2.89
C SER A 123 -2.73 -3.55 -3.26
N TYR A 124 -3.04 -4.39 -2.27
CA TYR A 124 -3.85 -5.58 -2.47
C TYR A 124 -5.31 -5.24 -2.82
N TYR A 125 -5.91 -4.25 -2.15
CA TYR A 125 -7.27 -3.79 -2.45
C TYR A 125 -7.37 -3.18 -3.86
N GLU A 126 -6.47 -2.26 -4.21
CA GLU A 126 -6.43 -1.66 -5.55
C GLU A 126 -6.29 -2.73 -6.64
N LYS A 127 -5.40 -3.69 -6.41
CA LYS A 127 -5.16 -4.78 -7.34
C LYS A 127 -6.39 -5.67 -7.51
N ARG A 128 -7.04 -6.04 -6.40
CA ARG A 128 -8.23 -6.89 -6.43
C ARG A 128 -9.38 -6.21 -7.15
N THR A 129 -9.56 -4.90 -6.97
CA THR A 129 -10.53 -4.10 -7.71
C THR A 129 -10.29 -4.17 -9.22
N LYS A 130 -9.03 -4.06 -9.66
CA LYS A 130 -8.67 -4.12 -11.08
C LYS A 130 -8.81 -5.53 -11.68
N GLU A 131 -8.47 -6.57 -10.93
CA GLU A 131 -8.65 -7.96 -11.38
C GLU A 131 -10.15 -8.32 -11.55
N GLU A 132 -11.01 -7.85 -10.65
CA GLU A 132 -12.46 -8.07 -10.74
C GLU A 132 -13.11 -7.14 -11.78
N LEU A 133 -12.48 -6.00 -12.12
CA LEU A 133 -13.01 -5.05 -13.09
C LEU A 133 -13.17 -5.69 -14.48
N GLU A 134 -12.15 -6.41 -14.96
CA GLU A 134 -12.19 -7.11 -16.25
C GLU A 134 -13.36 -8.10 -16.30
N THR A 135 -13.49 -8.95 -15.28
CA THR A 135 -14.57 -9.95 -15.21
C THR A 135 -15.93 -9.25 -15.18
N THR A 136 -16.06 -8.20 -14.36
CA THR A 136 -17.32 -7.45 -14.23
C THR A 136 -17.71 -6.78 -15.55
N LEU A 137 -16.76 -6.08 -16.20
CA LEU A 137 -17.07 -5.42 -17.48
C LEU A 137 -17.36 -6.43 -18.58
N SER A 138 -16.68 -7.57 -18.60
CA SER A 138 -16.93 -8.63 -19.58
C SER A 138 -18.34 -9.19 -19.48
N ILE A 139 -18.80 -9.56 -18.28
CA ILE A 139 -20.15 -10.12 -18.07
C ILE A 139 -21.25 -9.07 -18.32
N VAL A 140 -21.05 -7.84 -17.81
CA VAL A 140 -22.03 -6.76 -18.03
C VAL A 140 -22.10 -6.36 -19.51
N THR A 141 -20.96 -6.25 -20.20
CA THR A 141 -20.94 -5.93 -21.65
C THR A 141 -21.65 -7.02 -22.47
N THR A 142 -21.35 -8.29 -22.20
CA THR A 142 -22.00 -9.41 -22.89
C THR A 142 -23.51 -9.39 -22.67
N SER A 143 -23.96 -9.14 -21.43
CA SER A 143 -25.38 -9.04 -21.12
C SER A 143 -26.02 -7.80 -21.77
N TYR A 144 -25.31 -6.66 -21.81
CA TYR A 144 -25.77 -5.43 -22.44
C TYR A 144 -25.94 -5.57 -23.96
N ILE A 145 -24.99 -6.23 -24.64
CA ILE A 145 -25.10 -6.48 -26.08
C ILE A 145 -26.33 -7.33 -26.40
N ARG A 146 -26.67 -8.28 -25.50
CA ARG A 146 -27.84 -9.18 -25.66
C ARG A 146 -29.17 -8.49 -25.34
N SER A 147 -29.22 -7.69 -24.24
CA SER A 147 -30.47 -7.12 -23.72
C SER A 147 -30.81 -5.75 -24.26
N ASP A 148 -29.87 -5.05 -24.89
CA ASP A 148 -29.99 -3.65 -25.33
C ASP A 148 -30.25 -2.64 -24.18
N ASP A 149 -30.27 -3.08 -22.94
CA ASP A 149 -30.48 -2.27 -21.74
C ASP A 149 -29.37 -2.46 -20.71
N ILE A 150 -28.61 -1.40 -20.47
CA ILE A 150 -27.48 -1.45 -19.53
C ILE A 150 -27.93 -1.64 -18.08
N VAL A 151 -29.11 -1.11 -17.70
CA VAL A 151 -29.61 -1.22 -16.34
C VAL A 151 -30.02 -2.67 -16.05
N SER A 152 -30.73 -3.30 -16.99
CA SER A 152 -31.07 -4.72 -16.91
C SER A 152 -29.84 -5.60 -16.94
N ALA A 153 -28.86 -5.31 -17.81
CA ALA A 153 -27.61 -6.04 -17.87
C ALA A 153 -26.84 -6.01 -16.54
N VAL A 154 -26.79 -4.86 -15.87
CA VAL A 154 -26.17 -4.73 -14.55
C VAL A 154 -26.97 -5.52 -13.51
N ARG A 155 -28.29 -5.34 -13.45
CA ARG A 155 -29.19 -6.00 -12.48
C ARG A 155 -29.06 -7.53 -12.53
N GLU A 156 -29.09 -8.13 -13.71
CA GLU A 156 -28.94 -9.57 -13.90
C GLU A 156 -27.59 -10.11 -13.37
N ASN A 157 -26.54 -9.27 -13.44
CA ASN A 157 -25.18 -9.70 -13.11
C ASN A 157 -24.70 -9.27 -11.72
N LEU A 158 -25.49 -8.49 -10.95
CA LEU A 158 -25.10 -8.00 -9.61
C LEU A 158 -24.69 -9.11 -8.63
N SER A 159 -25.28 -10.29 -8.75
CA SER A 159 -24.96 -11.45 -7.89
C SER A 159 -23.55 -12.02 -8.17
N TYR A 160 -23.05 -11.85 -9.38
CA TYR A 160 -21.73 -12.32 -9.81
C TYR A 160 -20.62 -11.29 -9.59
N ILE A 161 -20.98 -10.02 -9.41
CA ILE A 161 -20.03 -8.94 -9.16
C ILE A 161 -19.58 -8.99 -7.70
N LYS A 162 -18.26 -8.98 -7.47
CA LYS A 162 -17.68 -9.03 -6.13
C LYS A 162 -17.40 -7.64 -5.56
N PRO A 163 -17.36 -7.48 -4.21
CA PRO A 163 -16.88 -6.23 -3.60
C PRO A 163 -15.44 -5.92 -4.00
N PRO A 164 -15.06 -4.64 -4.19
CA PRO A 164 -15.87 -3.43 -3.94
C PRO A 164 -16.74 -2.98 -5.13
N LEU A 165 -16.60 -3.58 -6.32
CA LEU A 165 -17.33 -3.17 -7.52
C LEU A 165 -18.84 -3.37 -7.37
N ARG A 166 -19.27 -4.42 -6.67
CA ARG A 166 -20.68 -4.69 -6.42
C ARG A 166 -21.41 -3.49 -5.82
N GLU A 167 -20.82 -2.85 -4.82
CA GLU A 167 -21.40 -1.66 -4.17
C GLU A 167 -21.54 -0.49 -5.13
N MET A 168 -20.56 -0.32 -6.03
CA MET A 168 -20.55 0.74 -7.04
C MET A 168 -21.63 0.51 -8.10
N PHE A 169 -21.78 -0.72 -8.57
CA PHE A 169 -22.79 -1.09 -9.56
C PHE A 169 -24.21 -1.14 -8.95
N CYS A 170 -24.38 -1.53 -7.69
CA CYS A 170 -25.66 -1.39 -6.96
C CYS A 170 -26.07 0.08 -6.84
N ALA A 171 -25.13 0.97 -6.52
CA ALA A 171 -25.41 2.40 -6.48
C ALA A 171 -25.80 2.95 -7.86
N PHE A 172 -25.13 2.50 -8.93
CA PHE A 172 -25.51 2.85 -10.31
C PHE A 172 -26.93 2.39 -10.65
N GLU A 173 -27.28 1.14 -10.34
CA GLU A 173 -28.64 0.62 -10.56
C GLU A 173 -29.68 1.45 -9.81
N GLY A 174 -29.42 1.76 -8.53
CA GLY A 174 -30.27 2.63 -7.73
C GLY A 174 -30.42 4.04 -8.32
N ASP A 175 -29.34 4.66 -8.73
CA ASP A 175 -29.35 5.99 -9.36
C ASP A 175 -30.13 5.99 -10.69
N ALA A 176 -29.99 4.92 -11.49
CA ALA A 176 -30.65 4.81 -12.78
C ALA A 176 -32.15 4.52 -12.67
N THR A 177 -32.59 3.85 -11.58
CA THR A 177 -33.99 3.43 -11.41
C THR A 177 -34.82 4.38 -10.54
N ALA A 178 -34.23 5.04 -9.53
CA ALA A 178 -34.99 5.72 -8.47
C ALA A 178 -35.13 7.25 -8.63
N VAL A 179 -34.15 7.96 -9.22
CA VAL A 179 -34.06 9.42 -9.06
C VAL A 179 -34.26 10.21 -10.36
N SER A 180 -33.86 9.67 -11.46
CA SER A 180 -34.07 10.26 -12.78
C SER A 180 -33.82 9.19 -13.83
N SER A 181 -34.69 9.03 -14.78
CA SER A 181 -34.48 8.18 -15.96
C SER A 181 -33.27 8.62 -16.83
N ASN A 182 -32.30 9.33 -16.25
CA ASN A 182 -31.11 9.79 -16.94
C ASN A 182 -29.94 8.84 -16.71
N ILE A 183 -29.95 7.75 -17.47
CA ILE A 183 -28.92 6.72 -17.47
C ILE A 183 -27.53 7.31 -17.69
N LYS A 184 -27.40 8.35 -18.53
CA LYS A 184 -26.12 9.01 -18.82
C LYS A 184 -25.51 9.65 -17.58
N ARG A 185 -26.33 10.29 -16.74
CA ARG A 185 -25.87 10.88 -15.48
C ARG A 185 -25.44 9.82 -14.48
N ALA A 186 -26.18 8.71 -14.37
CA ALA A 186 -25.82 7.59 -13.51
C ALA A 186 -24.49 6.94 -13.96
N LEU A 187 -24.28 6.77 -15.26
CA LEU A 187 -23.01 6.30 -15.84
C LEU A 187 -21.86 7.27 -15.57
N PHE A 188 -22.10 8.57 -15.67
CA PHE A 188 -21.10 9.58 -15.35
C PHE A 188 -20.68 9.52 -13.87
N ASN A 189 -21.63 9.36 -12.95
CA ASN A 189 -21.36 9.17 -11.53
C ASN A 189 -20.57 7.87 -11.27
N LEU A 190 -20.90 6.80 -11.99
CA LEU A 190 -20.19 5.52 -11.89
C LEU A 190 -18.74 5.65 -12.37
N ARG A 191 -18.51 6.36 -13.48
CA ARG A 191 -17.21 6.66 -14.07
C ARG A 191 -16.20 7.27 -13.08
N GLU A 192 -16.68 8.19 -12.24
CA GLU A 192 -15.83 8.90 -11.28
C GLU A 192 -15.49 8.06 -10.03
N LYS A 193 -16.16 6.93 -9.81
CA LYS A 193 -15.92 6.07 -8.62
C LYS A 193 -14.67 5.19 -8.74
N VAL A 194 -14.21 4.91 -9.96
CA VAL A 194 -13.04 4.03 -10.20
C VAL A 194 -11.95 4.82 -10.92
N ASP A 195 -10.76 4.89 -10.32
CA ASP A 195 -9.58 5.52 -10.94
C ASP A 195 -8.87 4.54 -11.90
N ASP A 196 -9.56 4.21 -12.99
CA ASP A 196 -9.02 3.38 -14.08
C ASP A 196 -9.41 3.99 -15.42
N GLU A 197 -8.43 4.10 -16.33
CA GLU A 197 -8.60 4.78 -17.61
C GLU A 197 -9.48 3.97 -18.57
N ILE A 198 -9.32 2.64 -18.59
CA ILE A 198 -10.11 1.76 -19.46
C ILE A 198 -11.56 1.69 -18.96
N PHE A 199 -11.76 1.72 -17.64
CA PHE A 199 -13.10 1.80 -17.08
C PHE A 199 -13.81 3.09 -17.47
N ARG A 200 -13.10 4.22 -17.46
CA ARG A 200 -13.63 5.50 -17.94
C ARG A 200 -13.98 5.44 -19.42
N GLU A 201 -13.10 4.88 -20.25
CA GLU A 201 -13.34 4.66 -21.68
C GLU A 201 -14.59 3.79 -21.89
N TRP A 202 -14.75 2.72 -21.10
CA TRP A 202 -15.93 1.87 -21.15
C TRP A 202 -17.21 2.63 -20.79
N CYS A 203 -17.24 3.39 -19.70
CA CYS A 203 -18.38 4.21 -19.30
C CYS A 203 -18.73 5.25 -20.39
N ASP A 204 -17.71 5.93 -20.95
CA ASP A 204 -17.89 6.93 -22.00
C ASP A 204 -18.47 6.26 -23.28
N THR A 205 -18.00 5.07 -23.63
CA THR A 205 -18.54 4.30 -24.76
C THR A 205 -19.98 3.86 -24.51
N VAL A 206 -20.31 3.38 -23.29
CA VAL A 206 -21.70 3.05 -22.94
C VAL A 206 -22.63 4.26 -23.00
N ILE A 207 -22.13 5.45 -22.59
CA ILE A 207 -22.89 6.72 -22.72
C ILE A 207 -23.15 7.02 -24.19
N GLN A 208 -22.17 6.86 -25.07
CA GLN A 208 -22.33 7.05 -26.51
C GLN A 208 -23.30 6.03 -27.14
N CYS A 209 -23.28 4.79 -26.67
CA CYS A 209 -24.22 3.75 -27.10
C CYS A 209 -25.70 4.09 -26.78
N GLN A 210 -25.96 5.00 -25.81
CA GLN A 210 -27.32 5.46 -25.54
C GLN A 210 -27.83 6.35 -26.66
N ASP A 211 -26.95 6.99 -27.45
CA ASP A 211 -27.31 7.81 -28.61
C ASP A 211 -27.22 7.00 -29.89
N ASP A 212 -26.20 6.19 -30.07
CA ASP A 212 -25.95 5.36 -31.23
C ASP A 212 -25.64 3.90 -30.85
N ARG A 213 -26.62 3.05 -31.07
CA ARG A 213 -26.55 1.62 -30.74
C ARG A 213 -25.54 0.85 -31.59
N THR A 214 -25.09 1.37 -32.70
CA THR A 214 -24.12 0.72 -33.59
C THR A 214 -22.73 0.64 -32.93
N LEU A 215 -22.46 1.49 -31.93
CA LEU A 215 -21.21 1.54 -31.20
C LEU A 215 -21.03 0.39 -30.18
N LYS A 216 -22.02 -0.47 -29.97
CA LYS A 216 -21.94 -1.56 -28.98
C LYS A 216 -20.81 -2.53 -29.24
N ASP A 217 -20.51 -2.83 -30.49
CA ASP A 217 -19.42 -3.75 -30.86
C ASP A 217 -18.06 -3.20 -30.43
N THR A 218 -17.91 -1.89 -30.29
CA THR A 218 -16.66 -1.29 -29.80
C THR A 218 -16.41 -1.58 -28.33
N LEU A 219 -17.45 -1.86 -27.52
CA LEU A 219 -17.31 -2.22 -26.12
C LEU A 219 -16.49 -3.50 -25.94
N LEU A 220 -16.61 -4.48 -26.84
CA LEU A 220 -15.80 -5.69 -26.79
C LEU A 220 -14.32 -5.39 -26.93
N SER A 221 -13.96 -4.44 -27.81
CA SER A 221 -12.57 -4.03 -27.98
C SER A 221 -12.03 -3.29 -26.75
N VAL A 222 -12.87 -2.51 -26.07
CA VAL A 222 -12.49 -1.84 -24.81
C VAL A 222 -12.27 -2.87 -23.69
N VAL A 223 -13.13 -3.88 -23.59
CA VAL A 223 -12.97 -4.96 -22.61
C VAL A 223 -11.72 -5.80 -22.93
N ALA A 224 -11.43 -6.08 -24.19
CA ALA A 224 -10.22 -6.80 -24.62
C ALA A 224 -8.93 -6.10 -24.16
N LYS A 225 -8.90 -4.76 -24.16
CA LYS A 225 -7.76 -3.98 -23.62
C LYS A 225 -7.48 -4.30 -22.14
N LEU A 226 -8.51 -4.56 -21.33
CA LEU A 226 -8.32 -4.96 -19.92
C LEU A 226 -7.61 -6.31 -19.82
N THR A 227 -8.00 -7.26 -20.68
CA THR A 227 -7.38 -8.58 -20.72
C THR A 227 -5.90 -8.47 -21.10
N ASP A 228 -5.57 -7.67 -22.12
CA ASP A 228 -4.17 -7.47 -22.55
C ASP A 228 -3.34 -6.83 -21.43
N VAL A 229 -3.86 -5.77 -20.78
CA VAL A 229 -3.19 -5.10 -19.64
C VAL A 229 -3.01 -6.09 -18.47
N ARG A 230 -3.97 -6.96 -18.21
CA ARG A 230 -3.87 -7.98 -17.17
C ARG A 230 -2.79 -9.01 -17.48
N ILE A 231 -2.70 -9.50 -18.71
CA ILE A 231 -1.67 -10.47 -19.14
C ILE A 231 -0.28 -9.85 -18.91
N VAL A 232 -0.03 -8.65 -19.47
CA VAL A 232 1.25 -7.95 -19.31
C VAL A 232 1.58 -7.70 -17.84
N ASN A 233 0.62 -7.24 -17.03
CA ASN A 233 0.84 -7.02 -15.60
C ASN A 233 1.11 -8.33 -14.84
N SER A 234 0.52 -9.47 -15.26
CA SER A 234 0.77 -10.77 -14.63
C SER A 234 2.17 -11.29 -14.94
N GLU A 235 2.66 -11.11 -16.16
CA GLU A 235 4.02 -11.45 -16.58
C GLU A 235 5.05 -10.60 -15.82
N LEU A 236 4.87 -9.28 -15.80
CA LEU A 236 5.71 -8.36 -15.02
C LEU A 236 5.74 -8.74 -13.54
N LYS A 237 4.59 -9.08 -12.96
CA LYS A 237 4.51 -9.51 -11.55
C LYS A 237 5.32 -10.78 -11.29
N THR A 238 5.26 -11.74 -12.21
CA THR A 238 6.01 -13.00 -12.09
C THR A 238 7.52 -12.75 -12.16
N MET A 239 7.96 -11.94 -13.12
CA MET A 239 9.36 -11.54 -13.23
C MET A 239 9.87 -10.80 -12.00
N LEU A 240 9.10 -9.80 -11.51
CA LEU A 240 9.46 -9.04 -10.32
C LEU A 240 9.41 -9.89 -9.04
N ALA A 241 8.53 -10.89 -8.97
CA ALA A 241 8.47 -11.81 -7.84
C ALA A 241 9.69 -12.71 -7.76
N SER A 242 10.22 -13.15 -8.91
CA SER A 242 11.47 -13.94 -8.98
C SER A 242 12.63 -13.16 -8.37
N VAL A 243 12.87 -11.93 -8.82
CA VAL A 243 13.93 -11.05 -8.32
C VAL A 243 13.79 -10.79 -6.80
N ARG A 244 12.54 -10.59 -6.35
CA ARG A 244 12.27 -10.39 -4.91
C ARG A 244 12.58 -11.63 -4.09
N ASN A 245 12.21 -12.80 -4.57
CA ASN A 245 12.47 -14.06 -3.88
C ASN A 245 13.97 -14.36 -3.83
N GLU A 246 14.70 -14.10 -4.90
CA GLU A 246 16.15 -14.22 -4.97
C GLU A 246 16.85 -13.31 -3.95
N TYR A 247 16.42 -12.04 -3.87
CA TYR A 247 16.93 -11.11 -2.87
C TYR A 247 16.72 -11.62 -1.43
N TRP A 248 15.51 -12.09 -1.10
CA TRP A 248 15.23 -12.60 0.23
C TRP A 248 16.00 -13.88 0.54
N MET A 249 16.26 -14.72 -0.46
CA MET A 249 17.11 -15.90 -0.31
C MET A 249 18.55 -15.49 0.02
N MET A 250 19.11 -14.50 -0.68
CA MET A 250 20.44 -13.97 -0.38
C MET A 250 20.52 -13.38 1.04
N VAL A 251 19.54 -12.60 1.46
CA VAL A 251 19.47 -12.06 2.82
C VAL A 251 19.42 -13.20 3.85
N ALA A 252 18.60 -14.23 3.60
CA ALA A 252 18.51 -15.39 4.48
C ALA A 252 19.85 -16.14 4.61
N LEU A 253 20.60 -16.27 3.51
CA LEU A 253 21.94 -16.88 3.54
C LEU A 253 22.93 -16.04 4.34
N VAL A 254 22.93 -14.71 4.16
CA VAL A 254 23.83 -13.82 4.92
C VAL A 254 23.54 -13.85 6.41
N VAL A 255 22.25 -13.76 6.80
CA VAL A 255 21.84 -13.83 8.21
C VAL A 255 22.05 -15.23 8.77
N GLY A 256 21.79 -16.28 7.99
CA GLY A 256 22.00 -17.69 8.36
C GLY A 256 23.47 -18.08 8.55
N ASN A 257 24.38 -17.30 7.95
CA ASN A 257 25.82 -17.50 8.17
C ASN A 257 26.25 -17.27 9.64
N ILE A 258 25.55 -16.36 10.37
CA ILE A 258 25.88 -16.08 11.78
C ILE A 258 25.70 -17.32 12.66
N PRO A 259 24.53 -18.01 12.72
CA PRO A 259 24.41 -19.25 13.47
C PRO A 259 25.29 -20.37 12.92
N LEU A 260 25.58 -20.41 11.63
CA LEU A 260 26.50 -21.37 11.04
C LEU A 260 27.92 -21.20 11.57
N LEU A 261 28.42 -19.97 11.72
CA LEU A 261 29.70 -19.67 12.33
C LEU A 261 29.77 -20.16 13.79
N TYR A 262 28.67 -20.04 14.54
CA TYR A 262 28.61 -20.56 15.91
C TYR A 262 28.81 -22.08 15.98
N LEU A 263 28.27 -22.81 14.97
CA LEU A 263 28.41 -24.29 14.90
C LEU A 263 29.80 -24.72 14.43
N LEU A 264 30.38 -23.99 13.48
CA LEU A 264 31.65 -24.36 12.85
C LEU A 264 32.86 -23.91 13.68
N ASN A 265 32.84 -22.67 14.17
CA ASN A 265 33.97 -22.09 14.90
C ASN A 265 33.52 -21.04 15.93
N LYS A 266 33.50 -21.41 17.19
CA LYS A 266 33.07 -20.52 18.28
C LYS A 266 33.96 -19.29 18.45
N ASP A 267 35.27 -19.39 18.16
CA ASP A 267 36.18 -18.26 18.30
C ASP A 267 35.91 -17.17 17.26
N TRP A 268 35.63 -17.56 16.03
CA TRP A 268 35.24 -16.64 14.98
C TRP A 268 33.88 -15.97 15.26
N PHE A 269 32.93 -16.76 15.76
CA PHE A 269 31.64 -16.22 16.19
C PHE A 269 31.81 -15.21 17.33
N ASN A 270 32.63 -15.54 18.36
CA ASN A 270 32.92 -14.65 19.49
C ASN A 270 33.60 -13.36 19.01
N THR A 271 34.55 -13.46 18.09
CA THR A 271 35.21 -12.30 17.50
C THR A 271 34.21 -11.42 16.75
N LEU A 272 33.32 -12.00 15.96
CA LEU A 272 32.30 -11.26 15.20
C LEU A 272 31.27 -10.57 16.12
N MET A 273 30.78 -11.27 17.14
CA MET A 273 29.69 -10.78 18.00
C MET A 273 30.16 -9.87 19.14
N PHE A 274 31.36 -10.09 19.68
CA PHE A 274 31.79 -9.42 20.92
C PHE A 274 32.95 -8.44 20.73
N SER A 275 33.77 -8.56 19.68
CA SER A 275 34.81 -7.58 19.41
C SER A 275 34.25 -6.27 18.86
N THR A 276 34.92 -5.16 19.14
CA THR A 276 34.49 -3.82 18.61
C THR A 276 34.47 -3.78 17.10
N PRO A 277 35.48 -4.25 16.34
CA PRO A 277 35.43 -4.27 14.88
C PRO A 277 34.35 -5.20 14.34
N GLY A 278 34.11 -6.37 14.94
CA GLY A 278 33.05 -7.28 14.52
C GLY A 278 31.68 -6.69 14.68
N LYS A 279 31.40 -5.97 15.77
CA LYS A 279 30.14 -5.25 15.99
C LYS A 279 29.91 -4.15 14.94
N ALA A 280 30.97 -3.42 14.58
CA ALA A 280 30.89 -2.38 13.53
C ALA A 280 30.57 -3.00 12.17
N VAL A 281 31.23 -4.10 11.81
CA VAL A 281 30.96 -4.83 10.55
C VAL A 281 29.50 -5.32 10.50
N LEU A 282 29.00 -5.93 11.58
CA LEU A 282 27.58 -6.36 11.66
C LEU A 282 26.61 -5.16 11.50
N GLY A 283 26.92 -4.02 12.11
CA GLY A 283 26.14 -2.80 11.96
C GLY A 283 26.10 -2.29 10.51
N ILE A 284 27.26 -2.27 9.85
CA ILE A 284 27.36 -1.86 8.44
C ILE A 284 26.60 -2.86 7.53
N CYS A 285 26.81 -4.16 7.70
CA CYS A 285 26.08 -5.18 6.93
C CYS A 285 24.56 -5.05 7.11
N GLY A 286 24.11 -4.86 8.35
CA GLY A 286 22.69 -4.62 8.63
C GLY A 286 22.15 -3.35 7.95
N ALA A 287 22.92 -2.25 7.96
CA ALA A 287 22.56 -1.01 7.26
C ALA A 287 22.46 -1.20 5.75
N VAL A 288 23.41 -1.92 5.15
CA VAL A 288 23.36 -2.24 3.70
C VAL A 288 22.14 -3.09 3.37
N ILE A 289 21.83 -4.13 4.14
CA ILE A 289 20.64 -4.96 3.95
C ILE A 289 19.37 -4.10 4.05
N LEU A 290 19.27 -3.21 5.03
CA LEU A 290 18.11 -2.34 5.20
C LEU A 290 17.94 -1.37 4.02
N ILE A 291 19.01 -0.71 3.59
CA ILE A 291 19.00 0.22 2.47
C ILE A 291 18.62 -0.52 1.18
N THR A 292 19.26 -1.65 0.89
CA THR A 292 18.97 -2.44 -0.32
C THR A 292 17.55 -3.02 -0.27
N ALA A 293 17.02 -3.42 0.89
CA ALA A 293 15.63 -3.82 1.06
C ALA A 293 14.66 -2.71 0.70
N LEU A 294 14.90 -1.48 1.16
CA LEU A 294 14.07 -0.32 0.83
C LEU A 294 14.10 -0.01 -0.67
N PHE A 295 15.26 -0.08 -1.30
CA PHE A 295 15.39 0.10 -2.75
C PHE A 295 14.69 -1.01 -3.51
N MET A 296 14.89 -2.27 -3.14
CA MET A 296 14.21 -3.41 -3.75
C MET A 296 12.68 -3.25 -3.68
N LEU A 297 12.13 -2.92 -2.52
CA LEU A 297 10.70 -2.71 -2.34
C LEU A 297 10.16 -1.53 -3.16
N LYS A 298 10.96 -0.48 -3.37
CA LYS A 298 10.59 0.66 -4.22
C LYS A 298 10.57 0.30 -5.70
N PHE A 299 11.60 -0.43 -6.17
CA PHE A 299 11.75 -0.77 -7.60
C PHE A 299 10.91 -2.00 -8.02
N THR A 300 10.58 -2.90 -7.09
CA THR A 300 9.74 -4.08 -7.36
C THR A 300 8.23 -3.78 -7.26
N LYS A 301 7.84 -2.51 -7.01
CA LYS A 301 6.42 -2.14 -7.16
C LYS A 301 6.03 -2.30 -8.62
N PRO A 302 4.99 -3.09 -8.92
CA PRO A 302 4.53 -3.23 -10.30
C PRO A 302 4.18 -1.84 -10.83
N ILE A 303 4.89 -1.41 -11.86
CA ILE A 303 4.56 -0.22 -12.61
C ILE A 303 3.27 -0.58 -13.34
N GLN A 304 2.16 0.06 -12.98
CA GLN A 304 0.94 -0.08 -13.74
C GLN A 304 1.22 0.49 -15.12
N TYR A 305 1.18 -0.36 -16.13
CA TYR A 305 1.29 0.06 -17.50
C TYR A 305 0.07 0.95 -17.81
N LYS A 306 0.29 2.26 -17.81
CA LYS A 306 -0.65 3.25 -18.34
C LYS A 306 -0.26 3.45 -19.80
N ARG A 307 -1.11 3.01 -20.69
CA ARG A 307 -1.02 3.33 -22.11
C ARG A 307 -1.93 4.51 -22.41
#